data_778d6e77e99f0fe48229b3fe237bf779
#
_entry.id   778d6e77e99f0fe48229b3fe237bf779
#
_cell.length_a   1.000
_cell.length_b   1.000
_cell.length_c   1.000
_cell.angle_alpha   90.00
_cell.angle_beta   90.00
_cell.angle_gamma   90.00
#
_symmetry.space_group_name_H-M   'P 1'
#
loop_
_entity.id
_entity.type
_entity.pdbx_description
1 polymer ?
#
loop_
_entity_poly.entity_id
_entity_poly.type
_entity_poly.pdbx_seq_one_letter_code
_entity_poly.pdbx_strand_id
1 'polypeptide(L)'
;MTSGNTTPEIPQTPGSASGNTRRSRAVALPGPYAAILDDYAAALQRSPLADSSRTKYHSRLRGYLAWLTDQADAGALDGDPLTDPVAATGAVRDFRRHLKNGRRATNTIDTYLSAIDDFYSRRGLGKPQARRERDSRRTAPRALDERRARRYVRHVQLTASPRDKALALLPYFAGLRIAEVVGLDLADVRLSARKGELRIRGKGRDGGKIRHLPVHADLRQALTDWLDARAEWTGAGSAAVFLNQRGGRLTDRAARDIITGLGEACGINDDPTEPFGPHVLRHTFATQLIRDGKDPILVAELLGHGSLDTTRRYALPTEADKAAALDALITDH
;
A
#
# COMPACT_ATOMS: atom_id res chain seq x y z
N MET A 1 -66.17 -0.30 -29.43
CA MET A 1 -64.89 -0.09 -30.12
C MET A 1 -63.86 0.26 -29.04
N THR A 2 -63.20 -0.73 -28.50
CA THR A 2 -62.25 -0.62 -27.39
C THR A 2 -60.83 -0.75 -27.96
N SER A 3 -60.07 0.37 -27.92
CA SER A 3 -58.66 0.39 -28.35
C SER A 3 -57.79 -0.03 -27.19
N GLY A 4 -57.13 -1.19 -27.31
CA GLY A 4 -56.13 -1.66 -26.40
C GLY A 4 -54.80 -0.93 -26.61
N ASN A 5 -54.24 -0.42 -25.54
CA ASN A 5 -52.94 0.22 -25.51
C ASN A 5 -51.91 -0.83 -25.04
N THR A 6 -51.09 -1.33 -25.96
CA THR A 6 -50.03 -2.30 -25.70
C THR A 6 -48.71 -1.54 -25.50
N THR A 7 -48.21 -1.51 -24.27
CA THR A 7 -46.87 -1.00 -23.94
C THR A 7 -45.85 -2.06 -24.31
N PRO A 8 -44.73 -1.72 -25.00
CA PRO A 8 -43.70 -2.70 -25.32
C PRO A 8 -42.80 -2.97 -24.08
N GLU A 9 -42.66 -4.25 -23.81
CA GLU A 9 -41.76 -4.80 -22.79
C GLU A 9 -40.29 -4.60 -23.20
N ILE A 10 -39.52 -3.99 -22.31
CA ILE A 10 -38.04 -3.83 -22.47
C ILE A 10 -37.38 -5.12 -22.03
N PRO A 11 -36.51 -5.77 -22.85
CA PRO A 11 -35.84 -6.98 -22.43
C PRO A 11 -34.79 -6.69 -21.34
N GLN A 12 -34.90 -7.41 -20.22
CA GLN A 12 -33.94 -7.40 -19.15
C GLN A 12 -32.64 -8.09 -19.60
N THR A 13 -31.55 -7.36 -19.61
CA THR A 13 -30.20 -7.88 -19.81
C THR A 13 -29.82 -8.78 -18.62
N PRO A 14 -29.26 -9.99 -18.82
CA PRO A 14 -28.83 -10.83 -17.71
C PRO A 14 -27.64 -10.20 -17.00
N GLY A 15 -27.77 -10.10 -15.67
CA GLY A 15 -26.75 -9.55 -14.79
C GLY A 15 -25.40 -10.25 -14.96
N SER A 16 -24.36 -9.44 -15.14
CA SER A 16 -22.98 -9.91 -15.15
C SER A 16 -22.67 -10.57 -13.81
N ALA A 17 -22.40 -11.87 -13.86
CA ALA A 17 -21.92 -12.63 -12.72
C ALA A 17 -20.61 -12.05 -12.23
N SER A 18 -20.66 -11.38 -11.09
CA SER A 18 -19.48 -11.01 -10.29
C SER A 18 -18.61 -12.24 -10.07
N GLY A 19 -17.45 -12.25 -10.70
CA GLY A 19 -16.45 -13.28 -10.55
C GLY A 19 -16.02 -13.39 -9.09
N ASN A 20 -16.62 -14.32 -8.40
CA ASN A 20 -16.22 -14.77 -7.07
C ASN A 20 -14.84 -15.41 -7.21
N THR A 21 -13.78 -14.63 -7.08
CA THR A 21 -12.39 -15.14 -6.98
C THR A 21 -12.37 -16.08 -5.77
N ARG A 22 -12.53 -17.37 -6.04
CA ARG A 22 -12.30 -18.45 -5.08
C ARG A 22 -11.00 -18.13 -4.35
N ARG A 23 -11.08 -17.79 -3.07
CA ARG A 23 -9.93 -17.88 -2.16
C ARG A 23 -9.39 -19.30 -2.36
N SER A 24 -8.24 -19.43 -2.99
CA SER A 24 -7.50 -20.66 -3.06
C SER A 24 -7.41 -21.19 -1.62
N ARG A 25 -8.09 -22.30 -1.38
CA ARG A 25 -8.04 -23.00 -0.08
C ARG A 25 -6.57 -23.30 0.13
N ALA A 26 -5.96 -22.67 1.11
CA ALA A 26 -4.56 -22.83 1.36
C ALA A 26 -4.30 -24.33 1.61
N VAL A 27 -3.51 -24.96 0.74
CA VAL A 27 -3.13 -26.35 0.85
C VAL A 27 -2.61 -26.60 2.27
N ALA A 28 -3.17 -27.60 2.96
CA ALA A 28 -2.72 -27.95 4.31
C ALA A 28 -1.26 -28.44 4.20
N LEU A 29 -0.39 -27.90 5.05
CA LEU A 29 0.99 -28.43 5.14
C LEU A 29 0.96 -29.80 5.83
N PRO A 30 1.84 -30.76 5.43
CA PRO A 30 2.06 -31.99 6.18
C PRO A 30 2.45 -31.69 7.63
N GLY A 31 2.10 -32.62 8.56
CA GLY A 31 2.24 -32.43 9.99
C GLY A 31 3.60 -31.84 10.45
N PRO A 32 4.75 -32.36 9.99
CA PRO A 32 6.06 -31.82 10.39
C PRO A 32 6.27 -30.34 9.98
N TYR A 33 5.86 -29.97 8.76
CA TYR A 33 5.97 -28.59 8.27
C TYR A 33 4.95 -27.65 8.91
N ALA A 34 3.77 -28.17 9.27
CA ALA A 34 2.77 -27.43 10.03
C ALA A 34 3.29 -27.04 11.41
N ALA A 35 3.85 -28.01 12.17
CA ALA A 35 4.46 -27.76 13.47
C ALA A 35 5.57 -26.71 13.40
N ILE A 36 6.45 -26.77 12.41
CA ILE A 36 7.50 -25.77 12.19
C ILE A 36 6.93 -24.36 11.93
N LEU A 37 5.85 -24.27 11.17
CA LEU A 37 5.18 -23.01 10.90
C LEU A 37 4.54 -22.43 12.16
N ASP A 38 3.94 -23.27 13.01
CA ASP A 38 3.31 -22.86 14.26
C ASP A 38 4.38 -22.38 15.27
N ASP A 39 5.51 -23.09 15.39
CA ASP A 39 6.65 -22.66 16.21
C ASP A 39 7.19 -21.30 15.75
N TYR A 40 7.31 -21.11 14.44
CA TYR A 40 7.71 -19.82 13.87
C TYR A 40 6.70 -18.72 14.15
N ALA A 41 5.40 -19.01 14.04
CA ALA A 41 4.35 -18.06 14.38
C ALA A 41 4.45 -17.62 15.84
N ALA A 42 4.68 -18.56 16.78
CA ALA A 42 4.89 -18.25 18.18
C ALA A 42 6.15 -17.40 18.42
N ALA A 43 7.24 -17.68 17.68
CA ALA A 43 8.46 -16.88 17.75
C ALA A 43 8.25 -15.44 17.20
N LEU A 44 7.46 -15.30 16.13
CA LEU A 44 7.08 -13.98 15.59
C LEU A 44 6.26 -13.16 16.58
N GLN A 45 5.37 -13.78 17.34
CA GLN A 45 4.58 -13.07 18.38
C GLN A 45 5.47 -12.45 19.46
N ARG A 46 6.57 -13.11 19.81
CA ARG A 46 7.56 -12.62 20.79
C ARG A 46 8.56 -11.61 20.20
N SER A 47 8.52 -11.38 18.87
CA SER A 47 9.46 -10.50 18.20
C SER A 47 9.03 -9.02 18.23
N PRO A 48 9.96 -8.07 18.07
CA PRO A 48 9.65 -6.63 17.97
C PRO A 48 9.02 -6.21 16.63
N LEU A 49 8.64 -7.17 15.78
CA LEU A 49 8.04 -6.88 14.48
C LEU A 49 6.61 -6.37 14.63
N ALA A 50 6.21 -5.45 13.75
CA ALA A 50 4.83 -5.01 13.64
C ALA A 50 3.92 -6.16 13.16
N ASP A 51 2.64 -6.18 13.56
CA ASP A 51 1.67 -7.24 13.23
C ASP A 51 1.56 -7.49 11.72
N SER A 52 1.57 -6.43 10.91
CA SER A 52 1.57 -6.56 9.45
C SER A 52 2.83 -7.24 8.89
N SER A 53 3.97 -7.10 9.57
CA SER A 53 5.22 -7.79 9.21
C SER A 53 5.18 -9.24 9.65
N ARG A 54 4.69 -9.53 10.86
CA ARG A 54 4.48 -10.89 11.37
C ARG A 54 3.58 -11.69 10.44
N THR A 55 2.42 -11.11 10.05
CA THR A 55 1.48 -11.74 9.11
C THR A 55 2.12 -12.01 7.75
N LYS A 56 2.90 -11.06 7.22
CA LYS A 56 3.63 -11.24 5.95
C LYS A 56 4.68 -12.34 6.07
N TYR A 57 5.50 -12.33 7.11
CA TYR A 57 6.56 -13.31 7.31
C TYR A 57 5.98 -14.72 7.44
N HIS A 58 4.94 -14.88 8.26
CA HIS A 58 4.22 -16.14 8.38
C HIS A 58 3.69 -16.64 7.03
N SER A 59 3.00 -15.76 6.29
CA SER A 59 2.45 -16.10 4.96
C SER A 59 3.56 -16.47 3.96
N ARG A 60 4.70 -15.78 3.98
CA ARG A 60 5.83 -16.07 3.07
C ARG A 60 6.52 -17.37 3.45
N LEU A 61 6.78 -17.59 4.74
CA LEU A 61 7.35 -18.86 5.18
C LEU A 61 6.44 -20.04 4.83
N ARG A 62 5.13 -19.91 5.04
CA ARG A 62 4.18 -20.96 4.63
C ARG A 62 4.31 -21.31 3.14
N GLY A 63 4.45 -20.32 2.27
CA GLY A 63 4.64 -20.57 0.84
C GLY A 63 5.95 -21.27 0.52
N TYR A 64 7.02 -20.97 1.27
CA TYR A 64 8.31 -21.67 1.13
C TYR A 64 8.23 -23.11 1.63
N LEU A 65 7.61 -23.35 2.80
CA LEU A 65 7.45 -24.71 3.35
C LEU A 65 6.56 -25.59 2.46
N ALA A 66 5.49 -25.02 1.86
CA ALA A 66 4.68 -25.74 0.88
C ALA A 66 5.51 -26.17 -0.34
N TRP A 67 6.35 -25.26 -0.87
CA TRP A 67 7.25 -25.59 -1.96
C TRP A 67 8.30 -26.65 -1.55
N LEU A 68 8.85 -26.59 -0.34
CA LEU A 68 9.75 -27.63 0.17
C LEU A 68 9.08 -29.00 0.23
N THR A 69 7.80 -29.05 0.63
CA THR A 69 7.02 -30.30 0.61
C THR A 69 6.97 -30.89 -0.80
N ASP A 70 6.59 -30.07 -1.79
CA ASP A 70 6.52 -30.50 -3.19
C ASP A 70 7.89 -31.02 -3.70
N GLN A 71 9.00 -30.37 -3.29
CA GLN A 71 10.33 -30.82 -3.68
C GLN A 71 10.77 -32.10 -2.95
N ALA A 72 10.40 -32.25 -1.68
CA ALA A 72 10.68 -33.47 -0.92
C ALA A 72 9.94 -34.67 -1.51
N ASP A 73 8.67 -34.52 -1.83
CA ASP A 73 7.85 -35.55 -2.46
C ASP A 73 8.37 -35.95 -3.85
N ALA A 74 8.95 -34.99 -4.57
CA ALA A 74 9.61 -35.25 -5.86
C ALA A 74 11.03 -35.80 -5.76
N GLY A 75 11.60 -35.95 -4.55
CA GLY A 75 13.00 -36.39 -4.36
C GLY A 75 14.02 -35.39 -4.92
N ALA A 76 13.69 -34.12 -5.03
CA ALA A 76 14.50 -33.08 -5.66
C ALA A 76 15.35 -32.27 -4.66
N LEU A 77 15.31 -32.59 -3.37
CA LEU A 77 16.10 -31.90 -2.34
C LEU A 77 17.47 -32.61 -2.20
N ASP A 78 18.53 -31.81 -2.18
CA ASP A 78 19.90 -32.26 -1.86
C ASP A 78 20.15 -32.02 -0.37
N GLY A 79 19.89 -33.06 0.44
CA GLY A 79 19.94 -33.00 1.89
C GLY A 79 18.68 -32.45 2.57
N ASP A 80 18.76 -32.25 3.89
CA ASP A 80 17.66 -31.71 4.67
C ASP A 80 17.84 -30.20 4.90
N PRO A 81 17.06 -29.34 4.21
CA PRO A 81 17.19 -27.89 4.35
C PRO A 81 16.82 -27.34 5.75
N LEU A 82 16.16 -28.14 6.59
CA LEU A 82 15.72 -27.71 7.91
C LEU A 82 16.76 -27.91 9.01
N THR A 83 17.80 -28.70 8.74
CA THR A 83 18.87 -29.05 9.70
C THR A 83 20.28 -28.74 9.18
N ASP A 84 20.49 -28.73 7.86
CA ASP A 84 21.80 -28.46 7.22
C ASP A 84 21.83 -27.07 6.56
N PRO A 85 22.73 -26.16 6.96
CA PRO A 85 22.89 -24.82 6.36
C PRO A 85 23.26 -24.86 4.85
N VAL A 86 23.96 -25.89 4.39
CA VAL A 86 24.34 -26.02 2.96
C VAL A 86 23.11 -26.39 2.14
N ALA A 87 22.36 -27.41 2.58
CA ALA A 87 21.11 -27.81 1.96
C ALA A 87 20.07 -26.64 2.01
N ALA A 88 20.00 -25.90 3.12
CA ALA A 88 19.16 -24.68 3.25
C ALA A 88 19.53 -23.66 2.18
N THR A 89 20.82 -23.40 1.96
CA THR A 89 21.26 -22.44 0.93
C THR A 89 20.90 -22.91 -0.48
N GLY A 90 21.06 -24.19 -0.78
CA GLY A 90 20.65 -24.82 -2.04
C GLY A 90 19.16 -24.66 -2.28
N ALA A 91 18.34 -25.10 -1.35
CA ALA A 91 16.88 -25.01 -1.41
C ALA A 91 16.38 -23.56 -1.60
N VAL A 92 16.98 -22.59 -0.90
CA VAL A 92 16.56 -21.18 -1.04
C VAL A 92 16.95 -20.60 -2.39
N ARG A 93 18.07 -20.99 -2.98
CA ARG A 93 18.46 -20.61 -4.36
C ARG A 93 17.47 -21.17 -5.38
N ASP A 94 17.05 -22.42 -5.21
CA ASP A 94 16.09 -23.07 -6.11
C ASP A 94 14.68 -22.51 -5.95
N PHE A 95 14.24 -22.23 -4.72
CA PHE A 95 12.98 -21.54 -4.48
C PHE A 95 12.97 -20.14 -5.12
N ARG A 96 14.07 -19.39 -5.00
CA ARG A 96 14.20 -18.10 -5.70
C ARG A 96 14.07 -18.26 -7.22
N ARG A 97 14.70 -19.29 -7.80
CA ARG A 97 14.57 -19.62 -9.24
C ARG A 97 13.11 -19.95 -9.58
N HIS A 98 12.44 -20.75 -8.76
CA HIS A 98 11.02 -21.08 -8.89
C HIS A 98 10.14 -19.81 -8.90
N LEU A 99 10.35 -18.89 -7.97
CA LEU A 99 9.61 -17.63 -7.93
C LEU A 99 9.85 -16.76 -9.18
N LYS A 100 11.09 -16.75 -9.71
CA LYS A 100 11.43 -16.04 -10.95
C LYS A 100 10.73 -16.65 -12.17
N ASN A 101 10.78 -17.96 -12.29
CA ASN A 101 10.11 -18.68 -13.38
C ASN A 101 8.60 -18.46 -13.33
N GLY A 102 8.03 -18.35 -12.11
CA GLY A 102 6.64 -17.92 -11.88
C GLY A 102 6.39 -16.42 -12.09
N ARG A 103 7.35 -15.66 -12.65
CA ARG A 103 7.26 -14.21 -12.95
C ARG A 103 6.85 -13.36 -11.76
N ARG A 104 7.24 -13.75 -10.55
CA ARG A 104 6.97 -12.94 -9.36
C ARG A 104 7.80 -11.65 -9.39
N ALA A 105 7.17 -10.53 -8.99
CA ALA A 105 7.86 -9.25 -8.91
C ALA A 105 9.06 -9.31 -7.95
N THR A 106 10.14 -8.61 -8.27
CA THR A 106 11.41 -8.56 -7.51
C THR A 106 11.17 -8.27 -6.02
N ASN A 107 10.35 -7.28 -5.69
CA ASN A 107 10.01 -6.94 -4.31
C ASN A 107 9.26 -8.09 -3.58
N THR A 108 8.48 -8.88 -4.31
CA THR A 108 7.83 -10.08 -3.76
C THR A 108 8.86 -11.14 -3.42
N ILE A 109 9.82 -11.39 -4.31
CA ILE A 109 10.93 -12.32 -4.10
C ILE A 109 11.75 -11.89 -2.88
N ASP A 110 12.14 -10.63 -2.79
CA ASP A 110 12.91 -10.09 -1.65
C ASP A 110 12.16 -10.19 -0.33
N THR A 111 10.83 -10.07 -0.35
CA THR A 111 9.99 -10.26 0.84
C THR A 111 10.00 -11.73 1.28
N TYR A 112 9.98 -12.70 0.34
CA TYR A 112 10.13 -14.12 0.65
C TYR A 112 11.50 -14.39 1.27
N LEU A 113 12.58 -13.92 0.63
CA LEU A 113 13.94 -14.11 1.13
C LEU A 113 14.14 -13.50 2.52
N SER A 114 13.51 -12.33 2.80
CA SER A 114 13.58 -11.71 4.12
C SER A 114 12.91 -12.55 5.22
N ALA A 115 11.77 -13.16 4.92
CA ALA A 115 11.08 -14.05 5.86
C ALA A 115 11.86 -15.35 6.08
N ILE A 116 12.46 -15.89 5.03
CA ILE A 116 13.28 -17.10 5.07
C ILE A 116 14.58 -16.83 5.85
N ASP A 117 15.25 -15.70 5.64
CA ASP A 117 16.43 -15.30 6.42
C ASP A 117 16.12 -15.20 7.92
N ASP A 118 14.98 -14.60 8.28
CA ASP A 118 14.53 -14.49 9.67
C ASP A 118 14.25 -15.88 10.26
N PHE A 119 13.60 -16.75 9.51
CA PHE A 119 13.30 -18.14 9.92
C PHE A 119 14.56 -18.94 10.21
N TYR A 120 15.50 -19.01 9.26
CA TYR A 120 16.73 -19.77 9.44
C TYR A 120 17.64 -19.18 10.53
N SER A 121 17.70 -17.86 10.63
CA SER A 121 18.43 -17.19 11.73
C SER A 121 17.90 -17.57 13.10
N ARG A 122 16.58 -17.66 13.26
CA ARG A 122 15.95 -18.08 14.54
C ARG A 122 16.18 -19.54 14.88
N ARG A 123 16.43 -20.38 13.87
CA ARG A 123 16.77 -21.79 14.06
C ARG A 123 18.26 -22.03 14.29
N GLY A 124 19.09 -20.99 14.31
CA GLY A 124 20.54 -21.12 14.49
C GLY A 124 21.31 -21.58 13.24
N LEU A 125 20.63 -21.69 12.09
CA LEU A 125 21.26 -22.14 10.84
C LEU A 125 21.87 -20.98 10.02
N GLY A 126 21.79 -19.74 10.54
CA GLY A 126 22.27 -18.56 9.85
C GLY A 126 21.37 -18.14 8.69
N LYS A 127 21.82 -17.14 7.92
CA LYS A 127 21.07 -16.67 6.74
C LYS A 127 21.55 -17.43 5.50
N PRO A 128 20.64 -18.08 4.74
CA PRO A 128 21.00 -18.73 3.50
C PRO A 128 21.62 -17.76 2.50
N GLN A 129 22.68 -18.19 1.81
CA GLN A 129 23.43 -17.36 0.85
C GLN A 129 22.68 -17.29 -0.49
N ALA A 130 21.56 -16.56 -0.55
CA ALA A 130 20.83 -16.32 -1.77
C ALA A 130 20.99 -14.86 -2.22
N ARG A 131 21.41 -14.67 -3.49
CA ARG A 131 21.59 -13.33 -4.07
C ARG A 131 20.25 -12.60 -4.12
N ARG A 132 20.16 -11.45 -3.47
CA ARG A 132 19.03 -10.51 -3.65
C ARG A 132 19.20 -9.79 -4.99
N GLU A 133 18.11 -9.61 -5.69
CA GLU A 133 18.13 -8.79 -6.88
C GLU A 133 18.08 -7.34 -6.43
N ARG A 134 19.15 -6.62 -6.70
CA ARG A 134 19.08 -5.15 -6.65
C ARG A 134 18.08 -4.74 -7.73
N ASP A 135 17.00 -4.12 -7.32
CA ASP A 135 16.10 -3.47 -8.26
C ASP A 135 16.90 -2.37 -8.97
N SER A 136 17.42 -2.71 -10.14
CA SER A 136 18.22 -1.80 -10.96
C SER A 136 17.36 -0.68 -11.56
N ARG A 137 16.05 -0.83 -11.48
CA ARG A 137 15.10 0.19 -11.90
C ARG A 137 14.80 1.12 -10.74
N ARG A 138 15.68 2.10 -10.54
CA ARG A 138 15.34 3.31 -9.78
C ARG A 138 14.39 4.18 -10.64
N THR A 139 13.26 3.62 -11.06
CA THR A 139 12.21 4.40 -11.69
C THR A 139 11.55 5.27 -10.61
N ALA A 140 11.36 6.54 -10.94
CA ALA A 140 10.54 7.41 -10.11
C ALA A 140 9.16 6.76 -9.90
N PRO A 141 8.61 6.76 -8.67
CA PRO A 141 7.28 6.22 -8.43
C PRO A 141 6.27 6.92 -9.33
N ARG A 142 5.27 6.17 -9.82
CA ARG A 142 4.16 6.75 -10.61
C ARG A 142 3.52 7.91 -9.82
N ALA A 143 3.51 9.08 -10.44
CA ALA A 143 2.77 10.24 -9.98
C ALA A 143 1.84 10.71 -11.11
N LEU A 144 0.73 11.33 -10.75
CA LEU A 144 -0.14 11.95 -11.74
C LEU A 144 0.54 13.23 -12.25
N ASP A 145 0.46 13.46 -13.57
CA ASP A 145 0.69 14.78 -14.11
C ASP A 145 -0.37 15.79 -13.63
N GLU A 146 -0.12 17.07 -13.82
CA GLU A 146 -0.98 18.14 -13.33
C GLU A 146 -2.40 18.04 -13.88
N ARG A 147 -2.57 17.70 -15.18
CA ARG A 147 -3.87 17.58 -15.83
C ARG A 147 -4.69 16.44 -15.22
N ARG A 148 -4.07 15.28 -15.02
CA ARG A 148 -4.71 14.10 -14.39
C ARG A 148 -5.03 14.37 -12.92
N ALA A 149 -4.11 15.02 -12.19
CA ALA A 149 -4.33 15.39 -10.80
C ALA A 149 -5.51 16.35 -10.64
N ARG A 150 -5.59 17.41 -11.45
CA ARG A 150 -6.72 18.34 -11.47
C ARG A 150 -8.04 17.64 -11.82
N ARG A 151 -8.01 16.73 -12.81
CA ARG A 151 -9.19 15.94 -13.21
C ARG A 151 -9.71 15.09 -12.05
N TYR A 152 -8.79 14.40 -11.34
CA TYR A 152 -9.14 13.60 -10.17
C TYR A 152 -9.76 14.43 -9.05
N VAL A 153 -9.09 15.50 -8.63
CA VAL A 153 -9.56 16.37 -7.56
C VAL A 153 -10.93 16.95 -7.89
N ARG A 154 -11.11 17.46 -9.11
CA ARG A 154 -12.41 18.00 -9.56
C ARG A 154 -13.50 16.94 -9.54
N HIS A 155 -13.22 15.73 -10.02
CA HIS A 155 -14.20 14.63 -10.00
C HIS A 155 -14.58 14.29 -8.55
N VAL A 156 -13.62 14.11 -7.67
CA VAL A 156 -13.86 13.83 -6.24
C VAL A 156 -14.70 14.94 -5.59
N GLN A 157 -14.36 16.21 -5.86
CA GLN A 157 -15.11 17.35 -5.29
C GLN A 157 -16.56 17.39 -5.74
N LEU A 158 -16.86 17.01 -6.98
CA LEU A 158 -18.20 17.12 -7.56
C LEU A 158 -19.08 15.89 -7.32
N THR A 159 -18.51 14.68 -7.22
CA THR A 159 -19.29 13.44 -7.27
C THR A 159 -19.21 12.59 -6.02
N ALA A 160 -18.15 12.73 -5.22
CA ALA A 160 -17.96 11.87 -4.06
C ALA A 160 -18.84 12.28 -2.87
N SER A 161 -19.29 11.29 -2.09
CA SER A 161 -19.95 11.53 -0.80
C SER A 161 -19.01 12.30 0.15
N PRO A 162 -19.53 13.02 1.16
CA PRO A 162 -18.67 13.75 2.10
C PRO A 162 -17.55 12.89 2.71
N ARG A 163 -17.88 11.64 3.10
CA ARG A 163 -16.89 10.67 3.61
C ARG A 163 -15.81 10.36 2.57
N ASP A 164 -16.23 9.98 1.39
CA ASP A 164 -15.33 9.50 0.35
C ASP A 164 -14.49 10.63 -0.23
N LYS A 165 -15.03 11.86 -0.25
CA LYS A 165 -14.32 13.10 -0.60
C LYS A 165 -13.16 13.34 0.38
N ALA A 166 -13.44 13.42 1.68
CA ALA A 166 -12.42 13.63 2.70
C ALA A 166 -11.36 12.52 2.66
N LEU A 167 -11.80 11.24 2.53
CA LEU A 167 -10.93 10.07 2.43
C LEU A 167 -9.98 10.15 1.23
N ALA A 168 -10.49 10.51 0.06
CA ALA A 168 -9.75 10.53 -1.20
C ALA A 168 -8.76 11.70 -1.31
N LEU A 169 -9.06 12.83 -0.66
CA LEU A 169 -8.21 14.02 -0.68
C LEU A 169 -7.05 13.97 0.31
N LEU A 170 -7.10 13.16 1.37
CA LEU A 170 -6.03 13.06 2.37
C LEU A 170 -4.68 12.59 1.79
N PRO A 171 -4.59 11.54 0.97
CA PRO A 171 -3.33 11.15 0.34
C PRO A 171 -2.78 12.21 -0.62
N TYR A 172 -3.67 12.99 -1.27
CA TYR A 172 -3.28 14.01 -2.24
C TYR A 172 -2.82 15.32 -1.59
N PHE A 173 -3.55 15.84 -0.59
CA PHE A 173 -3.23 17.16 0.02
C PHE A 173 -2.35 17.07 1.28
N ALA A 174 -2.27 15.91 1.92
CA ALA A 174 -1.47 15.71 3.13
C ALA A 174 -0.44 14.59 3.00
N GLY A 175 -0.37 13.93 1.85
CA GLY A 175 0.59 12.87 1.58
C GLY A 175 0.46 11.65 2.50
N LEU A 176 -0.70 11.38 3.09
CA LEU A 176 -0.89 10.31 4.05
C LEU A 176 -0.87 8.92 3.40
N ARG A 177 -0.32 7.94 4.13
CA ARG A 177 -0.50 6.51 3.79
C ARG A 177 -1.94 6.09 4.11
N ILE A 178 -2.49 5.14 3.35
CA ILE A 178 -3.87 4.70 3.59
C ILE A 178 -4.09 4.19 5.01
N ALA A 179 -3.12 3.49 5.58
CA ALA A 179 -3.19 3.04 6.97
C ALA A 179 -3.20 4.22 7.97
N GLU A 180 -2.51 5.32 7.66
CA GLU A 180 -2.54 6.55 8.46
C GLU A 180 -3.92 7.22 8.34
N VAL A 181 -4.50 7.25 7.13
CA VAL A 181 -5.84 7.81 6.89
C VAL A 181 -6.92 7.08 7.68
N VAL A 182 -7.01 5.76 7.54
CA VAL A 182 -8.03 4.98 8.26
C VAL A 182 -7.75 4.88 9.75
N GLY A 183 -6.49 5.09 10.15
CA GLY A 183 -6.04 5.13 11.55
C GLY A 183 -6.36 6.43 12.30
N LEU A 184 -6.82 7.49 11.61
CA LEU A 184 -7.18 8.75 12.26
C LEU A 184 -8.33 8.59 13.26
N ASP A 185 -8.17 9.17 14.42
CA ASP A 185 -9.21 9.36 15.42
C ASP A 185 -9.70 10.81 15.42
N LEU A 186 -10.91 11.06 15.92
CA LEU A 186 -11.47 12.42 16.03
C LEU A 186 -10.53 13.36 16.80
N ALA A 187 -9.87 12.86 17.84
CA ALA A 187 -8.89 13.61 18.62
C ALA A 187 -7.62 14.00 17.83
N ASP A 188 -7.38 13.37 16.68
CA ASP A 188 -6.25 13.66 15.81
C ASP A 188 -6.54 14.76 14.77
N VAL A 189 -7.80 15.22 14.70
CA VAL A 189 -8.27 16.22 13.73
C VAL A 189 -8.68 17.49 14.46
N ARG A 190 -7.94 18.56 14.26
CA ARG A 190 -8.26 19.88 14.82
C ARG A 190 -8.56 20.85 13.69
N LEU A 191 -9.80 21.28 13.58
CA LEU A 191 -10.24 22.20 12.53
C LEU A 191 -10.84 23.48 13.15
N SER A 192 -10.59 24.59 12.48
CA SER A 192 -11.24 25.88 12.73
C SER A 192 -11.58 26.53 11.39
N ALA A 193 -12.30 27.64 11.41
CA ALA A 193 -12.70 28.36 10.19
C ALA A 193 -11.51 28.71 9.27
N ARG A 194 -10.34 29.01 9.84
CA ARG A 194 -9.15 29.46 9.09
C ARG A 194 -7.98 28.50 9.07
N LYS A 195 -7.88 27.60 10.05
CA LYS A 195 -6.72 26.71 10.24
C LYS A 195 -7.17 25.27 10.49
N GLY A 196 -6.32 24.33 10.14
CA GLY A 196 -6.50 22.93 10.46
C GLY A 196 -5.16 22.26 10.72
N GLU A 197 -5.16 21.28 11.59
CA GLU A 197 -3.99 20.44 11.93
C GLU A 197 -4.44 18.99 12.06
N LEU A 198 -3.61 18.10 11.50
CA LEU A 198 -3.72 16.65 11.67
C LEU A 198 -2.55 16.13 12.50
N ARG A 199 -2.82 15.38 13.54
CA ARG A 199 -1.83 14.63 14.32
C ARG A 199 -1.71 13.22 13.75
N ILE A 200 -0.61 12.92 13.09
CA ILE A 200 -0.41 11.65 12.41
C ILE A 200 0.53 10.77 13.22
N ARG A 201 0.08 9.57 13.55
CA ARG A 201 0.88 8.54 14.22
C ARG A 201 1.59 7.71 13.17
N GLY A 202 2.92 7.75 13.18
CA GLY A 202 3.76 6.97 12.26
C GLY A 202 3.73 5.48 12.58
N LYS A 203 4.35 4.67 11.71
CA LYS A 203 4.54 3.24 11.93
C LYS A 203 5.68 3.02 12.94
N GLY A 204 5.43 2.24 14.00
CA GLY A 204 6.43 1.88 14.99
C GLY A 204 5.81 1.22 16.21
N ARG A 205 6.68 0.62 17.06
CA ARG A 205 6.29 0.17 18.42
C ARG A 205 6.02 1.44 19.24
N ASP A 206 5.06 1.44 20.13
CA ASP A 206 4.68 2.58 20.99
C ASP A 206 4.09 3.80 20.23
N GLY A 207 3.37 3.54 19.11
CA GLY A 207 2.69 4.58 18.34
C GLY A 207 3.56 5.30 17.29
N GLY A 208 4.85 4.97 17.18
CA GLY A 208 5.76 5.54 16.20
C GLY A 208 5.98 7.06 16.40
N LYS A 209 6.77 7.68 15.49
CA LYS A 209 6.99 9.14 15.52
C LYS A 209 5.68 9.87 15.18
N ILE A 210 5.22 10.73 16.08
CA ILE A 210 4.09 11.63 15.83
C ILE A 210 4.57 12.81 14.99
N ARG A 211 3.78 13.20 13.97
CA ARG A 211 3.97 14.42 13.22
C ARG A 211 2.68 15.22 13.14
N HIS A 212 2.82 16.53 13.11
CA HIS A 212 1.73 17.48 12.98
C HIS A 212 1.75 18.06 11.55
N LEU A 213 0.62 17.99 10.87
CA LEU A 213 0.50 18.47 9.49
C LEU A 213 -0.54 19.58 9.41
N PRO A 214 -0.20 20.76 8.86
CA PRO A 214 -1.18 21.77 8.51
C PRO A 214 -2.10 21.25 7.41
N VAL A 215 -3.36 21.65 7.43
CA VAL A 215 -4.38 21.18 6.51
C VAL A 215 -4.64 22.20 5.41
N HIS A 216 -4.52 21.78 4.15
CA HIS A 216 -4.90 22.59 2.98
C HIS A 216 -6.37 23.02 3.05
N ALA A 217 -6.72 24.18 2.51
CA ALA A 217 -8.08 24.75 2.61
C ALA A 217 -9.17 23.80 2.07
N ASP A 218 -8.96 23.22 0.89
CA ASP A 218 -9.93 22.30 0.28
C ASP A 218 -10.10 21.01 1.10
N LEU A 219 -9.00 20.48 1.64
CA LEU A 219 -9.05 19.32 2.53
C LEU A 219 -9.75 19.63 3.84
N ARG A 220 -9.53 20.84 4.39
CA ARG A 220 -10.21 21.31 5.60
C ARG A 220 -11.72 21.34 5.40
N GLN A 221 -12.19 21.93 4.29
CA GLN A 221 -13.61 21.97 3.97
C GLN A 221 -14.18 20.55 3.84
N ALA A 222 -13.51 19.66 3.08
CA ALA A 222 -13.96 18.27 2.93
C ALA A 222 -14.02 17.50 4.25
N LEU A 223 -13.06 17.74 5.14
CA LEU A 223 -13.06 17.14 6.48
C LEU A 223 -14.19 17.70 7.35
N THR A 224 -14.45 19.01 7.30
CA THR A 224 -15.56 19.64 8.02
C THR A 224 -16.89 19.06 7.55
N ASP A 225 -17.16 19.07 6.24
CA ASP A 225 -18.38 18.50 5.64
C ASP A 225 -18.58 17.02 6.05
N TRP A 226 -17.49 16.26 6.09
CA TRP A 226 -17.57 14.88 6.54
C TRP A 226 -17.84 14.75 8.04
N LEU A 227 -17.18 15.52 8.89
CA LEU A 227 -17.39 15.45 10.34
C LEU A 227 -18.81 15.84 10.72
N ASP A 228 -19.40 16.81 10.04
CA ASP A 228 -20.80 17.20 10.21
C ASP A 228 -21.74 16.06 9.78
N ALA A 229 -21.55 15.49 8.58
CA ALA A 229 -22.34 14.36 8.10
C ALA A 229 -22.15 13.09 8.94
N ARG A 230 -20.97 12.93 9.54
CA ARG A 230 -20.61 11.80 10.38
C ARG A 230 -21.40 11.77 11.71
N ALA A 231 -21.86 12.91 12.19
CA ALA A 231 -22.66 12.97 13.42
C ALA A 231 -23.95 12.13 13.31
N GLU A 232 -24.52 12.04 12.10
CA GLU A 232 -25.70 11.24 11.80
C GLU A 232 -25.37 9.82 11.28
N TRP A 233 -24.07 9.45 11.20
CA TRP A 233 -23.66 8.16 10.64
C TRP A 233 -23.80 7.05 11.66
N THR A 234 -24.15 5.85 11.19
CA THR A 234 -24.11 4.64 12.02
C THR A 234 -22.74 4.50 12.68
N GLY A 235 -22.71 4.39 14.02
CA GLY A 235 -21.46 4.30 14.78
C GLY A 235 -20.80 5.66 15.07
N ALA A 236 -21.54 6.75 15.04
CA ALA A 236 -21.05 8.12 15.36
C ALA A 236 -20.28 8.21 16.71
N GLY A 237 -20.61 7.37 17.70
CA GLY A 237 -19.89 7.26 18.97
C GLY A 237 -18.49 6.65 18.88
N SER A 238 -18.07 6.10 17.75
CA SER A 238 -16.70 5.58 17.54
C SER A 238 -15.68 6.72 17.53
N ALA A 239 -14.48 6.48 18.07
CA ALA A 239 -13.38 7.44 18.00
C ALA A 239 -12.83 7.60 16.56
N ALA A 240 -13.05 6.63 15.68
CA ALA A 240 -12.50 6.64 14.32
C ALA A 240 -13.08 7.77 13.47
N VAL A 241 -12.24 8.49 12.71
CA VAL A 241 -12.71 9.49 11.74
C VAL A 241 -13.52 8.82 10.62
N PHE A 242 -12.99 7.76 10.01
CA PHE A 242 -13.64 7.09 8.89
C PHE A 242 -14.34 5.82 9.31
N LEU A 243 -15.64 5.77 9.04
CA LEU A 243 -16.54 4.67 9.40
C LEU A 243 -16.99 3.91 8.14
N ASN A 244 -17.18 2.60 8.29
CA ASN A 244 -17.88 1.78 7.31
C ASN A 244 -19.40 1.91 7.51
N GLN A 245 -20.19 1.31 6.62
CA GLN A 245 -21.66 1.37 6.69
C GLN A 245 -22.25 0.67 7.94
N ARG A 246 -21.47 -0.19 8.62
CA ARG A 246 -21.88 -0.90 9.83
C ARG A 246 -21.46 -0.17 11.11
N GLY A 247 -20.91 1.04 11.01
CA GLY A 247 -20.47 1.85 12.14
C GLY A 247 -19.08 1.54 12.69
N GLY A 248 -18.40 0.53 12.18
CA GLY A 248 -17.03 0.24 12.56
C GLY A 248 -16.01 1.09 11.77
N ARG A 249 -14.76 1.11 12.24
CA ARG A 249 -13.65 1.75 11.53
C ARG A 249 -13.53 1.22 10.10
N LEU A 250 -13.32 2.10 9.15
CA LEU A 250 -13.06 1.72 7.75
C LEU A 250 -11.74 0.96 7.64
N THR A 251 -11.72 -0.11 6.86
CA THR A 251 -10.49 -0.90 6.64
C THR A 251 -9.63 -0.30 5.53
N ASP A 252 -8.31 -0.55 5.58
CA ASP A 252 -7.36 -0.18 4.51
C ASP A 252 -7.85 -0.63 3.13
N ARG A 253 -8.40 -1.84 3.04
CA ARG A 253 -8.89 -2.41 1.78
C ARG A 253 -10.08 -1.62 1.25
N ALA A 254 -11.11 -1.41 2.07
CA ALA A 254 -12.28 -0.66 1.66
C ALA A 254 -11.93 0.78 1.26
N ALA A 255 -11.01 1.42 2.00
CA ALA A 255 -10.51 2.76 1.65
C ALA A 255 -9.75 2.78 0.30
N ARG A 256 -8.96 1.75 0.00
CA ARG A 256 -8.31 1.61 -1.32
C ARG A 256 -9.33 1.42 -2.43
N ASP A 257 -10.31 0.53 -2.22
CA ASP A 257 -11.34 0.22 -3.21
C ASP A 257 -12.14 1.48 -3.56
N ILE A 258 -12.49 2.33 -2.57
CA ILE A 258 -13.14 3.62 -2.78
C ILE A 258 -12.26 4.56 -3.63
N ILE A 259 -11.00 4.76 -3.26
CA ILE A 259 -10.08 5.68 -3.98
C ILE A 259 -9.83 5.18 -5.40
N THR A 260 -9.65 3.87 -5.58
CA THR A 260 -9.44 3.26 -6.90
C THR A 260 -10.69 3.44 -7.78
N GLY A 261 -11.89 3.18 -7.25
CA GLY A 261 -13.14 3.40 -7.96
C GLY A 261 -13.35 4.85 -8.40
N LEU A 262 -13.01 5.83 -7.57
CA LEU A 262 -13.03 7.25 -7.95
C LEU A 262 -12.04 7.57 -9.08
N GLY A 263 -10.87 6.93 -9.09
CA GLY A 263 -9.90 7.05 -10.17
C GLY A 263 -10.38 6.42 -11.49
N GLU A 264 -11.02 5.27 -11.41
CA GLU A 264 -11.64 4.58 -12.56
C GLU A 264 -12.77 5.42 -13.16
N ALA A 265 -13.65 5.96 -12.30
CA ALA A 265 -14.77 6.79 -12.72
C ALA A 265 -14.33 8.07 -13.47
N CYS A 266 -13.14 8.59 -13.19
CA CYS A 266 -12.60 9.73 -13.92
C CYS A 266 -11.54 9.37 -14.97
N GLY A 267 -11.39 8.08 -15.33
CA GLY A 267 -10.49 7.61 -16.40
C GLY A 267 -9.00 7.80 -16.10
N ILE A 268 -8.57 7.55 -14.86
CA ILE A 268 -7.15 7.62 -14.47
C ILE A 268 -6.51 6.24 -14.35
N ASN A 269 -7.30 5.19 -14.15
CA ASN A 269 -6.82 3.81 -14.02
C ASN A 269 -6.64 3.15 -15.39
N ASP A 270 -5.82 3.76 -16.24
CA ASP A 270 -5.60 3.38 -17.65
C ASP A 270 -4.35 2.53 -17.87
N ASP A 271 -3.54 2.31 -16.85
CA ASP A 271 -2.32 1.48 -16.90
C ASP A 271 -2.47 0.21 -16.04
N PRO A 272 -2.63 -0.96 -16.67
CA PRO A 272 -2.77 -2.22 -15.94
C PRO A 272 -1.47 -2.66 -15.24
N THR A 273 -0.31 -2.13 -15.63
CA THR A 273 0.99 -2.47 -15.04
C THR A 273 1.26 -1.70 -13.75
N GLU A 274 0.66 -0.52 -13.62
CA GLU A 274 0.75 0.34 -12.45
C GLU A 274 -0.64 0.88 -12.06
N PRO A 275 -1.47 0.09 -11.38
CA PRO A 275 -2.83 0.46 -11.04
C PRO A 275 -2.87 1.71 -10.16
N PHE A 276 -3.85 2.59 -10.44
CA PHE A 276 -4.09 3.77 -9.63
C PHE A 276 -4.53 3.41 -8.21
N GLY A 277 -4.13 4.24 -7.24
CA GLY A 277 -4.54 4.07 -5.85
C GLY A 277 -3.92 5.10 -4.91
N PRO A 278 -4.11 4.96 -3.59
CA PRO A 278 -3.64 5.94 -2.60
C PRO A 278 -2.15 6.25 -2.66
N HIS A 279 -1.33 5.27 -3.04
CA HIS A 279 0.12 5.49 -3.18
C HIS A 279 0.46 6.43 -4.33
N VAL A 280 -0.27 6.35 -5.45
CA VAL A 280 -0.09 7.26 -6.59
C VAL A 280 -0.40 8.70 -6.17
N LEU A 281 -1.48 8.92 -5.41
CA LEU A 281 -1.84 10.25 -4.89
C LEU A 281 -0.76 10.82 -3.95
N ARG A 282 -0.27 9.99 -3.03
CA ARG A 282 0.83 10.37 -2.14
C ARG A 282 2.13 10.64 -2.92
N HIS A 283 2.42 9.87 -3.96
CA HIS A 283 3.57 10.14 -4.84
C HIS A 283 3.39 11.44 -5.62
N THR A 284 2.16 11.71 -6.08
CA THR A 284 1.82 12.99 -6.72
C THR A 284 2.07 14.16 -5.78
N PHE A 285 1.61 14.10 -4.52
CA PHE A 285 1.89 15.12 -3.51
C PHE A 285 3.41 15.37 -3.36
N ALA A 286 4.19 14.31 -3.18
CA ALA A 286 5.64 14.43 -3.02
C ALA A 286 6.33 15.02 -4.25
N THR A 287 5.96 14.52 -5.43
CA THR A 287 6.54 14.96 -6.71
C THR A 287 6.20 16.42 -7.02
N GLN A 288 4.96 16.86 -6.74
CA GLN A 288 4.57 18.25 -6.93
C GLN A 288 5.38 19.18 -6.02
N LEU A 289 5.48 18.88 -4.73
CA LEU A 289 6.26 19.70 -3.80
C LEU A 289 7.74 19.82 -4.23
N ILE A 290 8.36 18.72 -4.67
CA ILE A 290 9.75 18.75 -5.17
C ILE A 290 9.85 19.60 -6.44
N ARG A 291 8.92 19.46 -7.40
CA ARG A 291 8.89 20.26 -8.64
C ARG A 291 8.65 21.74 -8.37
N ASP A 292 7.89 22.05 -7.32
CA ASP A 292 7.66 23.42 -6.85
C ASP A 292 8.86 23.98 -6.06
N GLY A 293 10.01 23.28 -6.10
CA GLY A 293 11.26 23.72 -5.47
C GLY A 293 11.29 23.62 -3.94
N LYS A 294 10.39 22.82 -3.34
CA LYS A 294 10.42 22.63 -1.89
C LYS A 294 11.56 21.71 -1.48
N ASP A 295 12.20 22.04 -0.36
CA ASP A 295 13.31 21.27 0.20
C ASP A 295 12.92 19.78 0.38
N PRO A 296 13.69 18.82 -0.18
CA PRO A 296 13.45 17.39 0.02
C PRO A 296 13.39 16.96 1.49
N ILE A 297 14.08 17.65 2.40
CA ILE A 297 14.02 17.37 3.84
C ILE A 297 12.63 17.72 4.37
N LEU A 298 12.10 18.89 4.01
CA LEU A 298 10.74 19.30 4.35
C LEU A 298 9.72 18.28 3.81
N VAL A 299 9.88 17.85 2.56
CA VAL A 299 8.98 16.86 1.96
C VAL A 299 9.08 15.51 2.70
N ALA A 300 10.28 15.08 3.12
CA ALA A 300 10.48 13.88 3.93
C ALA A 300 9.76 13.97 5.29
N GLU A 301 9.83 15.11 5.95
CA GLU A 301 9.13 15.36 7.22
C GLU A 301 7.61 15.29 7.05
N LEU A 302 7.05 16.01 6.06
CA LEU A 302 5.62 15.98 5.75
C LEU A 302 5.13 14.55 5.48
N LEU A 303 5.92 13.76 4.76
CA LEU A 303 5.60 12.37 4.45
C LEU A 303 5.84 11.40 5.64
N GLY A 304 6.60 11.80 6.65
CA GLY A 304 7.01 10.90 7.73
C GLY A 304 7.89 9.75 7.23
N HIS A 305 8.90 10.08 6.43
CA HIS A 305 9.91 9.12 5.99
C HIS A 305 10.96 8.95 7.08
N GLY A 306 11.24 7.69 7.45
CA GLY A 306 12.30 7.36 8.41
C GLY A 306 13.70 7.46 7.80
N SER A 307 13.82 7.57 6.47
CA SER A 307 15.08 7.71 5.73
C SER A 307 14.88 8.65 4.54
N LEU A 308 15.84 9.53 4.31
CA LEU A 308 15.89 10.42 3.15
C LEU A 308 16.00 9.68 1.82
N ASP A 309 16.54 8.45 1.81
CA ASP A 309 16.61 7.63 0.60
C ASP A 309 15.23 7.36 -0.03
N THR A 310 14.19 7.32 0.79
CA THR A 310 12.82 7.17 0.28
C THR A 310 12.38 8.44 -0.45
N THR A 311 12.79 9.61 0.01
CA THR A 311 12.44 10.90 -0.61
C THR A 311 13.31 11.20 -1.84
N ARG A 312 14.55 10.72 -1.90
CA ARG A 312 15.42 10.82 -3.07
C ARG A 312 14.79 10.32 -4.36
N ARG A 313 13.88 9.35 -4.27
CA ARG A 313 13.16 8.81 -5.45
C ARG A 313 12.28 9.85 -6.16
N TYR A 314 11.83 10.88 -5.45
CA TYR A 314 11.02 11.97 -6.00
C TYR A 314 11.89 13.11 -6.56
N ALA A 315 13.13 13.18 -6.11
CA ALA A 315 14.11 14.21 -6.50
C ALA A 315 15.12 13.69 -7.54
N LEU A 316 14.80 12.60 -8.26
CA LEU A 316 15.68 12.15 -9.34
C LEU A 316 15.62 13.17 -10.48
N PRO A 317 16.75 13.85 -10.80
CA PRO A 317 16.79 14.84 -11.86
C PRO A 317 16.61 14.14 -13.22
N THR A 318 15.84 14.76 -14.08
CA THR A 318 15.79 14.40 -15.51
C THR A 318 17.07 14.86 -16.23
N GLU A 319 17.33 14.34 -17.42
CA GLU A 319 18.45 14.85 -18.23
C GLU A 319 18.28 16.34 -18.54
N ALA A 320 17.03 16.82 -18.73
CA ALA A 320 16.74 18.24 -18.90
C ALA A 320 17.09 19.07 -17.63
N ASP A 321 16.78 18.56 -16.44
CA ASP A 321 17.13 19.22 -15.18
C ASP A 321 18.65 19.33 -15.03
N LYS A 322 19.39 18.30 -15.41
CA LYS A 322 20.87 18.30 -15.37
C LYS A 322 21.45 19.31 -16.37
N ALA A 323 20.91 19.34 -17.60
CA ALA A 323 21.34 20.30 -18.60
C ALA A 323 21.07 21.73 -18.14
N ALA A 324 19.85 22.03 -17.69
CA ALA A 324 19.50 23.35 -17.17
C ALA A 324 20.36 23.78 -15.96
N ALA A 325 20.71 22.85 -15.06
CA ALA A 325 21.57 23.14 -13.92
C ALA A 325 23.02 23.47 -14.36
N LEU A 326 23.51 22.83 -15.42
CA LEU A 326 24.84 23.13 -15.95
C LEU A 326 24.85 24.45 -16.74
N ASP A 327 23.79 24.73 -17.50
CA ASP A 327 23.64 25.99 -18.24
C ASP A 327 23.49 27.21 -17.34
N ALA A 328 23.02 27.01 -16.10
CA ALA A 328 22.90 28.07 -15.09
C ALA A 328 24.20 28.37 -14.36
N LEU A 329 25.29 27.63 -14.61
CA LEU A 329 26.61 27.97 -14.02
C LEU A 329 27.14 29.27 -14.64
N ILE A 330 27.45 30.24 -13.78
CA ILE A 330 28.06 31.49 -14.22
C ILE A 330 29.46 31.18 -14.74
N THR A 331 29.70 31.46 -16.02
CA THR A 331 31.04 31.47 -16.63
C THR A 331 31.49 32.92 -16.68
N ASP A 332 32.50 33.26 -15.87
CA ASP A 332 33.25 34.49 -16.06
C ASP A 332 34.03 34.38 -17.40
N HIS A 333 33.53 35.08 -18.41
CA HIS A 333 34.26 35.38 -19.65
C HIS A 333 34.72 36.82 -19.66
#